data_3c03e6932db8af55afd2080622f281e5
#
_entry.id   3c03e6932db8af55afd2080622f281e5
#
_cell.length_a   1.000
_cell.length_b   1.000
_cell.length_c   1.000
_cell.angle_alpha   90.00
_cell.angle_beta   90.00
_cell.angle_gamma   90.00
#
_symmetry.space_group_name_H-M   'P 1'
#
loop_
_entity.id
_entity.type
_entity.pdbx_description
1 polymer ?
#
loop_
_entity_poly.entity_id
_entity_poly.type
_entity_poly.pdbx_seq_one_letter_code
_entity_poly.pdbx_strand_id
1 'polypeptide(L)'
;MEISKLFVQARSATVQIADGGLYHTKAVYQLFLNGQAAGTADTAVTSLYDLQPETEYVLSVRLGAEEVGQCAFRTARESYTLNVRQFGAVGDGVHDDTAAIQAAILHCPADGRVLIPAGRYHVLPLMLKSHVRIELRRGATLLLETDRSKFPILPGMILSTDETDDLNLGSWEGNPLDMYAAFISGMDVEDVVLYGEGVLDGQGDKSDWWQNCKVRRGAWRPRMLFLNHCKNVTVQGVTFQNSPSWNLQPYFSKDLRFLNIRVNAPANSPNTDGFDPESCDGILLAGAHFSLGDDCIALKSGKLYMGQRYKTPCQHIEISHCLMENGHGGMTCGSEMAGGIAHVRLHDCLMRNTDRGLRVKTRRGRGQQGVIDDIVFENVRMEHVGTPYVVNCMYFCDPDGKSEYVQSREKQPVDERTPRIGTVAFRHVTATDVTCAGYFLGLPERPIEAVVMEDVHISCDKNAKPMQPAMAQGVPYLARKGLTAINVAKIVLKDVNITGQDGAKLECDGVGEVEE
;
A
#
# COMPACT_ATOMS: atom_id res chain seq x y z
N MET A 1 -24.77 -4.94 -16.29
CA MET A 1 -23.59 -4.55 -15.50
C MET A 1 -22.55 -5.67 -15.56
N GLU A 2 -21.28 -5.35 -15.72
CA GLU A 2 -20.22 -6.35 -15.75
C GLU A 2 -19.86 -6.79 -14.33
N ILE A 3 -19.69 -8.10 -14.14
CA ILE A 3 -19.18 -8.71 -12.91
C ILE A 3 -17.96 -9.54 -13.29
N SER A 4 -16.79 -9.13 -12.85
CA SER A 4 -15.52 -9.79 -13.19
C SER A 4 -14.91 -10.51 -11.99
N LYS A 5 -14.23 -11.62 -12.26
CA LYS A 5 -13.50 -12.39 -11.26
C LYS A 5 -12.11 -11.79 -11.08
N LEU A 6 -11.77 -11.41 -9.87
CA LEU A 6 -10.39 -11.01 -9.53
C LEU A 6 -9.57 -12.19 -9.00
N PHE A 7 -10.21 -13.08 -8.23
CA PHE A 7 -9.54 -14.26 -7.67
C PHE A 7 -10.57 -15.33 -7.29
N VAL A 8 -10.24 -16.59 -7.51
CA VAL A 8 -11.03 -17.75 -7.06
C VAL A 8 -10.10 -18.83 -6.53
N GLN A 9 -10.41 -19.36 -5.36
CA GLN A 9 -9.72 -20.50 -4.77
C GLN A 9 -10.74 -21.53 -4.24
N ALA A 10 -10.33 -22.50 -3.42
CA ALA A 10 -11.21 -23.60 -3.02
C ALA A 10 -12.43 -23.16 -2.18
N ARG A 11 -12.26 -22.15 -1.30
CA ARG A 11 -13.27 -21.74 -0.31
C ARG A 11 -13.71 -20.30 -0.41
N SER A 12 -13.14 -19.53 -1.32
CA SER A 12 -13.49 -18.12 -1.49
C SER A 12 -13.34 -17.67 -2.94
N ALA A 13 -14.03 -16.57 -3.24
CA ALA A 13 -13.88 -15.83 -4.49
C ALA A 13 -13.93 -14.33 -4.21
N THR A 14 -13.17 -13.54 -4.95
CA THR A 14 -13.30 -12.06 -4.98
C THR A 14 -13.74 -11.65 -6.37
N VAL A 15 -14.76 -10.81 -6.42
CA VAL A 15 -15.33 -10.26 -7.65
C VAL A 15 -15.35 -8.74 -7.61
N GLN A 16 -15.34 -8.14 -8.79
CA GLN A 16 -15.56 -6.71 -8.98
C GLN A 16 -16.95 -6.50 -9.59
N ILE A 17 -17.69 -5.55 -9.06
CA ILE A 17 -19.00 -5.06 -9.51
C ILE A 17 -18.79 -3.72 -10.20
N ALA A 18 -18.82 -3.70 -11.53
CA ALA A 18 -18.54 -2.51 -12.34
C ALA A 18 -19.82 -1.67 -12.55
N ASP A 19 -20.31 -1.01 -11.51
CA ASP A 19 -21.44 -0.08 -11.60
C ASP A 19 -21.02 1.38 -11.79
N GLY A 20 -19.72 1.65 -11.92
CA GLY A 20 -19.12 2.97 -12.01
C GLY A 20 -19.03 3.69 -10.65
N GLY A 21 -19.16 2.96 -9.55
CA GLY A 21 -18.75 3.39 -8.23
C GLY A 21 -17.22 3.31 -8.07
N LEU A 22 -16.67 4.09 -7.14
CA LEU A 22 -15.25 4.05 -6.82
C LEU A 22 -14.97 2.90 -5.83
N TYR A 23 -14.81 3.21 -4.53
CA TYR A 23 -14.72 2.19 -3.50
C TYR A 23 -16.10 1.59 -3.18
N HIS A 24 -17.11 2.44 -2.97
CA HIS A 24 -18.49 2.01 -2.77
C HIS A 24 -19.19 1.84 -4.11
N THR A 25 -20.07 0.84 -4.18
CA THR A 25 -21.04 0.72 -5.28
C THR A 25 -22.07 1.85 -5.21
N LYS A 26 -22.71 2.17 -6.33
CA LYS A 26 -23.78 3.18 -6.40
C LYS A 26 -25.05 2.80 -5.64
N ALA A 27 -25.24 1.50 -5.39
CA ALA A 27 -26.35 0.95 -4.64
C ALA A 27 -25.91 -0.28 -3.84
N VAL A 28 -26.70 -0.68 -2.84
CA VAL A 28 -26.49 -1.95 -2.15
C VAL A 28 -27.12 -3.07 -2.97
N TYR A 29 -26.30 -4.00 -3.43
CA TYR A 29 -26.73 -5.14 -4.24
C TYR A 29 -26.93 -6.38 -3.39
N GLN A 30 -27.91 -7.21 -3.76
CA GLN A 30 -28.13 -8.53 -3.19
C GLN A 30 -27.36 -9.57 -4.03
N LEU A 31 -26.65 -10.46 -3.35
CA LEU A 31 -25.85 -11.52 -3.95
C LEU A 31 -26.52 -12.88 -3.82
N PHE A 32 -26.57 -13.62 -4.89
CA PHE A 32 -27.08 -14.99 -4.93
C PHE A 32 -26.07 -15.93 -5.56
N LEU A 33 -25.78 -17.06 -4.92
CA LEU A 33 -24.96 -18.14 -5.45
C LEU A 33 -25.85 -19.33 -5.81
N ASN A 34 -25.88 -19.72 -7.06
CA ASN A 34 -26.75 -20.80 -7.57
C ASN A 34 -28.22 -20.62 -7.13
N GLY A 35 -28.69 -19.36 -7.12
CA GLY A 35 -30.05 -18.99 -6.72
C GLY A 35 -30.30 -18.88 -5.20
N GLN A 36 -29.32 -19.22 -4.36
CA GLN A 36 -29.41 -19.06 -2.90
C GLN A 36 -28.81 -17.72 -2.45
N ALA A 37 -29.46 -17.05 -1.51
CA ALA A 37 -28.96 -15.78 -0.96
C ALA A 37 -27.57 -15.95 -0.34
N ALA A 38 -26.63 -15.11 -0.76
CA ALA A 38 -25.22 -15.15 -0.33
C ALA A 38 -24.75 -13.85 0.34
N GLY A 39 -25.69 -12.93 0.66
CA GLY A 39 -25.39 -11.67 1.33
C GLY A 39 -25.66 -10.45 0.46
N THR A 40 -24.99 -9.36 0.78
CA THR A 40 -25.09 -8.07 0.07
C THR A 40 -23.70 -7.53 -0.24
N ALA A 41 -23.61 -6.66 -1.25
CA ALA A 41 -22.40 -5.91 -1.58
C ALA A 41 -22.72 -4.41 -1.64
N ASP A 42 -21.93 -3.60 -0.96
CA ASP A 42 -21.94 -2.14 -0.97
C ASP A 42 -20.56 -1.57 -1.38
N THR A 43 -19.62 -2.45 -1.75
CA THR A 43 -18.30 -2.11 -2.26
C THR A 43 -18.08 -2.70 -3.64
N ALA A 44 -17.34 -1.97 -4.49
CA ALA A 44 -17.07 -2.38 -5.86
C ALA A 44 -16.28 -3.69 -5.94
N VAL A 45 -15.43 -3.96 -4.96
CA VAL A 45 -14.74 -5.24 -4.80
C VAL A 45 -15.29 -5.94 -3.56
N THR A 46 -15.81 -7.16 -3.76
CA THR A 46 -16.41 -7.94 -2.67
C THR A 46 -15.94 -9.38 -2.70
N SER A 47 -15.85 -9.99 -1.52
CA SER A 47 -15.37 -11.37 -1.36
C SER A 47 -16.48 -12.28 -0.83
N LEU A 48 -16.52 -13.49 -1.37
CA LEU A 48 -17.43 -14.57 -1.01
C LEU A 48 -16.62 -15.64 -0.28
N TYR A 49 -17.18 -16.18 0.79
CA TYR A 49 -16.54 -17.20 1.63
C TYR A 49 -17.43 -18.44 1.77
N ASP A 50 -16.94 -19.46 2.45
CA ASP A 50 -17.65 -20.71 2.74
C ASP A 50 -18.08 -21.49 1.48
N LEU A 51 -17.38 -21.27 0.37
CA LEU A 51 -17.63 -22.02 -0.86
C LEU A 51 -17.21 -23.48 -0.71
N GLN A 52 -17.82 -24.38 -1.50
CA GLN A 52 -17.40 -25.77 -1.56
C GLN A 52 -16.31 -25.94 -2.62
N PRO A 53 -15.26 -26.75 -2.36
CA PRO A 53 -14.24 -27.06 -3.36
C PRO A 53 -14.82 -27.75 -4.60
N GLU A 54 -14.14 -27.63 -5.73
CA GLU A 54 -14.46 -28.28 -7.02
C GLU A 54 -15.91 -28.06 -7.49
N THR A 55 -16.53 -26.95 -7.08
CA THR A 55 -17.95 -26.67 -7.32
C THR A 55 -18.10 -25.51 -8.29
N GLU A 56 -19.05 -25.66 -9.21
CA GLU A 56 -19.44 -24.59 -10.13
C GLU A 56 -20.48 -23.67 -9.47
N TYR A 57 -20.22 -22.37 -9.57
CA TYR A 57 -21.08 -21.32 -9.04
C TYR A 57 -21.46 -20.34 -10.15
N VAL A 58 -22.71 -19.92 -10.12
CA VAL A 58 -23.20 -18.73 -10.82
C VAL A 58 -23.54 -17.70 -9.74
N LEU A 59 -22.77 -16.62 -9.70
CA LEU A 59 -23.05 -15.45 -8.88
C LEU A 59 -24.01 -14.56 -9.66
N SER A 60 -25.20 -14.32 -9.12
CA SER A 60 -26.18 -13.36 -9.61
C SER A 60 -26.20 -12.15 -8.69
N VAL A 61 -26.12 -10.96 -9.28
CA VAL A 61 -26.14 -9.66 -8.55
C VAL A 61 -27.45 -8.99 -8.87
N ARG A 62 -28.21 -8.60 -7.86
CA ARG A 62 -29.55 -8.04 -8.00
C ARG A 62 -29.73 -6.69 -7.30
N LEU A 63 -30.53 -5.84 -7.94
CA LEU A 63 -31.06 -4.62 -7.33
C LEU A 63 -32.57 -4.77 -7.20
N GLY A 64 -33.05 -5.03 -5.98
CA GLY A 64 -34.44 -5.42 -5.76
C GLY A 64 -34.77 -6.75 -6.44
N ALA A 65 -35.78 -6.75 -7.30
CA ALA A 65 -36.18 -7.94 -8.07
C ALA A 65 -35.40 -8.16 -9.37
N GLU A 66 -34.63 -7.17 -9.83
CA GLU A 66 -33.93 -7.19 -11.11
C GLU A 66 -32.54 -7.80 -10.97
N GLU A 67 -32.20 -8.76 -11.84
CA GLU A 67 -30.84 -9.24 -12.00
C GLU A 67 -30.06 -8.27 -12.89
N VAL A 68 -29.05 -7.59 -12.34
CA VAL A 68 -28.28 -6.56 -13.03
C VAL A 68 -26.95 -7.04 -13.57
N GLY A 69 -26.52 -8.23 -13.18
CA GLY A 69 -25.31 -8.87 -13.69
C GLY A 69 -25.09 -10.25 -13.10
N GLN A 70 -24.28 -11.05 -13.78
CA GLN A 70 -23.91 -12.39 -13.32
C GLN A 70 -22.48 -12.75 -13.71
N CYS A 71 -21.88 -13.69 -12.98
CA CYS A 71 -20.54 -14.21 -13.24
C CYS A 71 -20.48 -15.68 -12.85
N ALA A 72 -19.96 -16.53 -13.72
CA ALA A 72 -19.76 -17.95 -13.43
C ALA A 72 -18.29 -18.24 -13.10
N PHE A 73 -18.07 -19.11 -12.11
CA PHE A 73 -16.74 -19.58 -11.76
C PHE A 73 -16.78 -20.99 -11.16
N ARG A 74 -15.63 -21.66 -11.16
CA ARG A 74 -15.44 -22.95 -10.49
C ARG A 74 -14.37 -22.79 -9.43
N THR A 75 -14.64 -23.29 -8.22
CA THR A 75 -13.67 -23.32 -7.11
C THR A 75 -12.60 -24.39 -7.35
N ALA A 76 -11.41 -24.13 -6.80
CA ALA A 76 -10.30 -25.06 -6.85
C ALA A 76 -10.52 -26.29 -5.96
N ARG A 77 -9.68 -27.30 -6.13
CA ARG A 77 -9.63 -28.48 -5.27
C ARG A 77 -9.07 -28.13 -3.89
N GLU A 78 -9.56 -28.83 -2.88
CA GLU A 78 -8.97 -28.87 -1.53
C GLU A 78 -8.94 -30.32 -1.04
N SER A 79 -7.76 -30.79 -0.62
CA SER A 79 -7.59 -32.19 -0.19
C SER A 79 -7.86 -32.38 1.30
N TYR A 80 -7.44 -31.45 2.14
CA TYR A 80 -7.48 -31.58 3.58
C TYR A 80 -7.63 -30.26 4.33
N THR A 81 -8.33 -30.29 5.46
CA THR A 81 -8.41 -29.14 6.38
C THR A 81 -7.71 -29.48 7.69
N LEU A 82 -6.70 -28.70 8.03
CA LEU A 82 -5.98 -28.76 9.29
C LEU A 82 -6.51 -27.68 10.23
N ASN A 83 -7.37 -28.06 11.18
CA ASN A 83 -7.88 -27.12 12.18
C ASN A 83 -6.83 -26.94 13.28
N VAL A 84 -6.39 -25.72 13.55
CA VAL A 84 -5.34 -25.41 14.53
C VAL A 84 -5.67 -25.91 15.95
N ARG A 85 -6.95 -26.03 16.29
CA ARG A 85 -7.36 -26.62 17.58
C ARG A 85 -6.98 -28.10 17.72
N GLN A 86 -6.90 -28.84 16.64
CA GLN A 86 -6.43 -30.22 16.62
C GLN A 86 -4.91 -30.33 16.87
N PHE A 87 -4.19 -29.22 16.69
CA PHE A 87 -2.77 -29.10 17.00
C PHE A 87 -2.54 -28.53 18.41
N GLY A 88 -3.59 -28.26 19.19
CA GLY A 88 -3.51 -27.78 20.55
C GLY A 88 -3.75 -26.28 20.75
N ALA A 89 -4.12 -25.54 19.70
CA ALA A 89 -4.45 -24.13 19.86
C ALA A 89 -5.70 -23.95 20.74
N VAL A 90 -5.62 -23.09 21.74
CA VAL A 90 -6.69 -22.83 22.72
C VAL A 90 -7.58 -21.68 22.28
N GLY A 91 -7.01 -20.58 21.78
CA GLY A 91 -7.75 -19.43 21.29
C GLY A 91 -8.53 -18.67 22.36
N ASP A 92 -8.00 -18.56 23.57
CA ASP A 92 -8.59 -17.86 24.73
C ASP A 92 -8.02 -16.41 24.89
N GLY A 93 -7.00 -16.06 24.12
CA GLY A 93 -6.32 -14.77 24.15
C GLY A 93 -5.21 -14.65 25.19
N VAL A 94 -4.90 -15.70 25.90
CA VAL A 94 -3.89 -15.75 26.98
C VAL A 94 -2.84 -16.83 26.73
N HIS A 95 -3.31 -18.01 26.31
CA HIS A 95 -2.43 -19.14 26.01
C HIS A 95 -1.57 -18.84 24.76
N ASP A 96 -0.31 -19.25 24.79
CA ASP A 96 0.57 -19.12 23.62
C ASP A 96 0.23 -20.21 22.59
N ASP A 97 -0.47 -19.80 21.53
CA ASP A 97 -0.93 -20.68 20.46
C ASP A 97 0.08 -20.80 19.30
N THR A 98 1.25 -20.18 19.42
CA THR A 98 2.26 -20.10 18.34
C THR A 98 2.64 -21.46 17.80
N ALA A 99 3.05 -22.38 18.68
CA ALA A 99 3.53 -23.69 18.26
C ALA A 99 2.45 -24.52 17.56
N ALA A 100 1.20 -24.44 18.04
CA ALA A 100 0.07 -25.14 17.44
C ALA A 100 -0.25 -24.64 16.04
N ILE A 101 -0.32 -23.31 15.87
CA ILE A 101 -0.60 -22.70 14.56
C ILE A 101 0.57 -22.92 13.60
N GLN A 102 1.81 -22.74 14.05
CA GLN A 102 3.00 -22.98 13.22
C GLN A 102 3.11 -24.44 12.78
N ALA A 103 2.80 -25.40 13.67
CA ALA A 103 2.77 -26.82 13.31
C ALA A 103 1.72 -27.12 12.24
N ALA A 104 0.51 -26.57 12.34
CA ALA A 104 -0.51 -26.70 11.31
C ALA A 104 -0.05 -26.15 9.96
N ILE A 105 0.60 -24.97 9.95
CA ILE A 105 1.15 -24.37 8.73
C ILE A 105 2.19 -25.31 8.09
N LEU A 106 3.16 -25.78 8.87
CA LEU A 106 4.24 -26.62 8.36
C LEU A 106 3.79 -27.98 7.82
N HIS A 107 2.76 -28.58 8.43
CA HIS A 107 2.24 -29.89 8.03
C HIS A 107 1.14 -29.84 6.95
N CYS A 108 0.66 -28.64 6.59
CA CYS A 108 -0.40 -28.51 5.59
C CYS A 108 0.08 -29.01 4.21
N PRO A 109 -0.63 -29.94 3.55
CA PRO A 109 -0.31 -30.33 2.18
C PRO A 109 -0.55 -29.18 1.19
N ALA A 110 0.07 -29.25 0.02
CA ALA A 110 0.05 -28.16 -0.96
C ALA A 110 -1.36 -27.76 -1.44
N ASP A 111 -2.28 -28.70 -1.48
CA ASP A 111 -3.69 -28.48 -1.83
C ASP A 111 -4.62 -28.53 -0.59
N GLY A 112 -4.05 -28.38 0.61
CA GLY A 112 -4.77 -28.33 1.87
C GLY A 112 -5.02 -26.91 2.37
N ARG A 113 -5.73 -26.83 3.49
CA ARG A 113 -6.06 -25.58 4.17
C ARG A 113 -5.73 -25.66 5.66
N VAL A 114 -5.08 -24.63 6.19
CA VAL A 114 -5.01 -24.36 7.63
C VAL A 114 -6.23 -23.54 8.02
N LEU A 115 -7.04 -24.05 8.93
CA LEU A 115 -8.25 -23.40 9.42
C LEU A 115 -8.01 -22.84 10.82
N ILE A 116 -8.14 -21.52 10.97
CA ILE A 116 -8.13 -20.82 12.26
C ILE A 116 -9.57 -20.41 12.57
N PRO A 117 -10.31 -21.17 13.40
CA PRO A 117 -11.70 -20.88 13.73
C PRO A 117 -11.83 -19.66 14.66
N ALA A 118 -13.06 -19.20 14.90
CA ALA A 118 -13.33 -18.12 15.84
C ALA A 118 -12.66 -18.36 17.19
N GLY A 119 -11.99 -17.34 17.73
CA GLY A 119 -11.21 -17.36 18.96
C GLY A 119 -10.18 -16.22 18.97
N ARG A 120 -9.54 -16.03 20.11
CA ARG A 120 -8.46 -15.05 20.29
C ARG A 120 -7.15 -15.82 20.53
N TYR A 121 -6.26 -15.79 19.57
CA TYR A 121 -5.02 -16.58 19.60
C TYR A 121 -3.85 -15.65 19.90
N HIS A 122 -3.22 -15.80 21.05
CA HIS A 122 -1.98 -15.10 21.38
C HIS A 122 -0.81 -15.79 20.73
N VAL A 123 0.00 -15.08 19.93
CA VAL A 123 1.06 -15.69 19.13
C VAL A 123 2.31 -14.81 19.05
N LEU A 124 3.45 -15.46 18.91
CA LEU A 124 4.70 -14.91 18.42
C LEU A 124 4.71 -14.86 16.88
N PRO A 125 5.74 -14.27 16.25
CA PRO A 125 5.91 -14.28 14.80
C PRO A 125 5.73 -15.67 14.17
N LEU A 126 4.95 -15.73 13.09
CA LEU A 126 4.67 -16.94 12.32
C LEU A 126 5.42 -16.93 10.99
N MET A 127 5.93 -18.09 10.57
CA MET A 127 6.64 -18.27 9.31
C MET A 127 5.74 -19.00 8.31
N LEU A 128 5.66 -18.45 7.10
CA LEU A 128 4.97 -19.10 5.98
C LEU A 128 5.85 -20.19 5.36
N LYS A 129 5.22 -21.06 4.62
CA LYS A 129 5.86 -22.00 3.68
C LYS A 129 5.20 -21.90 2.32
N SER A 130 5.86 -22.41 1.29
CA SER A 130 5.26 -22.51 -0.05
C SER A 130 4.02 -23.41 -0.08
N HIS A 131 3.11 -23.12 -0.99
CA HIS A 131 1.90 -23.90 -1.26
C HIS A 131 1.02 -24.08 -0.03
N VAL A 132 0.69 -22.99 0.67
CA VAL A 132 -0.18 -23.02 1.87
C VAL A 132 -1.37 -22.08 1.72
N ARG A 133 -2.54 -22.53 2.19
CA ARG A 133 -3.78 -21.74 2.29
C ARG A 133 -4.12 -21.60 3.76
N ILE A 134 -4.17 -20.37 4.26
CA ILE A 134 -4.47 -20.07 5.67
C ILE A 134 -5.76 -19.28 5.74
N GLU A 135 -6.78 -19.85 6.35
CA GLU A 135 -8.07 -19.21 6.54
C GLU A 135 -8.24 -18.71 7.98
N LEU A 136 -8.45 -17.41 8.13
CA LEU A 136 -8.90 -16.82 9.38
C LEU A 136 -10.41 -16.61 9.29
N ARG A 137 -11.17 -17.43 10.02
CA ARG A 137 -12.64 -17.34 10.03
C ARG A 137 -13.11 -16.04 10.68
N ARG A 138 -14.33 -15.63 10.34
CA ARG A 138 -15.02 -14.55 11.05
C ARG A 138 -15.01 -14.82 12.56
N GLY A 139 -14.53 -13.83 13.36
CA GLY A 139 -14.36 -13.96 14.80
C GLY A 139 -13.03 -14.58 15.24
N ALA A 140 -12.16 -14.96 14.31
CA ALA A 140 -10.76 -15.28 14.63
C ALA A 140 -9.96 -14.00 14.77
N THR A 141 -9.21 -13.86 15.85
CA THR A 141 -8.25 -12.76 16.07
C THR A 141 -6.92 -13.35 16.50
N LEU A 142 -5.89 -13.12 15.72
CA LEU A 142 -4.51 -13.36 16.13
C LEU A 142 -3.98 -12.12 16.85
N LEU A 143 -3.44 -12.28 18.04
CA LEU A 143 -2.88 -11.23 18.90
C LEU A 143 -1.36 -11.39 18.95
N LEU A 144 -0.62 -10.44 18.40
CA LEU A 144 0.84 -10.48 18.45
C LEU A 144 1.33 -10.25 19.88
N GLU A 145 2.36 -11.02 20.29
CA GLU A 145 3.06 -10.80 21.56
C GLU A 145 3.52 -9.35 21.71
N THR A 146 3.46 -8.81 22.92
CA THR A 146 3.84 -7.41 23.22
C THR A 146 5.23 -7.26 23.82
N ASP A 147 5.81 -8.35 24.36
CA ASP A 147 7.16 -8.36 24.90
C ASP A 147 8.20 -8.59 23.79
N ARG A 148 8.90 -7.51 23.41
CA ARG A 148 9.91 -7.55 22.37
C ARG A 148 11.06 -8.53 22.63
N SER A 149 11.35 -8.86 23.90
CA SER A 149 12.45 -9.77 24.25
C SER A 149 12.24 -11.20 23.74
N LYS A 150 10.99 -11.55 23.41
CA LYS A 150 10.60 -12.86 22.87
C LYS A 150 10.68 -12.93 21.35
N PHE A 151 10.87 -11.81 20.66
CA PHE A 151 10.91 -11.78 19.20
C PHE A 151 12.26 -12.23 18.66
N PRO A 152 12.29 -13.10 17.65
CA PRO A 152 13.50 -13.34 16.89
C PRO A 152 13.90 -12.07 16.09
N ILE A 153 15.20 -11.88 15.94
CA ILE A 153 15.76 -10.81 15.11
C ILE A 153 16.18 -11.40 13.77
N LEU A 154 15.69 -10.78 12.70
CA LEU A 154 16.11 -11.07 11.34
C LEU A 154 17.27 -10.13 10.99
N PRO A 155 18.45 -10.65 10.59
CA PRO A 155 19.59 -9.82 10.25
C PRO A 155 19.31 -9.02 8.97
N GLY A 156 19.81 -7.79 8.92
CA GLY A 156 19.65 -6.93 7.75
C GLY A 156 20.37 -7.47 6.52
N MET A 157 21.60 -7.90 6.69
CA MET A 157 22.40 -8.45 5.61
C MET A 157 23.29 -9.59 6.10
N ILE A 158 23.25 -10.71 5.38
CA ILE A 158 24.21 -11.81 5.52
C ILE A 158 25.02 -11.84 4.22
N LEU A 159 26.31 -11.56 4.33
CA LEU A 159 27.21 -11.62 3.17
C LEU A 159 27.55 -13.07 2.87
N SER A 160 27.50 -13.44 1.59
CA SER A 160 27.95 -14.74 1.12
C SER A 160 29.46 -14.89 1.27
N THR A 161 29.92 -16.05 1.69
CA THR A 161 31.36 -16.37 1.79
C THR A 161 31.95 -16.87 0.47
N ASP A 162 31.08 -17.25 -0.47
CA ASP A 162 31.46 -17.72 -1.82
C ASP A 162 31.22 -16.67 -2.93
N GLU A 163 30.85 -15.45 -2.53
CA GLU A 163 30.63 -14.29 -3.41
C GLU A 163 29.46 -14.45 -4.40
N THR A 164 28.62 -15.46 -4.24
CA THR A 164 27.51 -15.69 -5.17
C THR A 164 26.29 -14.86 -4.85
N ASP A 165 25.81 -14.87 -3.60
CA ASP A 165 24.59 -14.20 -3.21
C ASP A 165 24.64 -13.61 -1.80
N ASP A 166 24.29 -12.34 -1.69
CA ASP A 166 23.99 -11.72 -0.39
C ASP A 166 22.55 -12.05 0.01
N LEU A 167 22.33 -12.42 1.26
CA LEU A 167 21.00 -12.67 1.81
C LEU A 167 20.58 -11.51 2.70
N ASN A 168 19.50 -10.83 2.32
CA ASN A 168 18.90 -9.73 3.07
C ASN A 168 17.59 -10.20 3.71
N LEU A 169 17.57 -10.36 5.03
CA LEU A 169 16.40 -10.84 5.78
C LEU A 169 15.67 -9.73 6.52
N GLY A 170 16.25 -8.55 6.66
CA GLY A 170 15.65 -7.43 7.36
C GLY A 170 15.85 -6.12 6.63
N SER A 171 14.86 -5.23 6.73
CA SER A 171 14.89 -3.90 6.09
C SER A 171 14.32 -2.85 7.03
N TRP A 172 14.92 -1.66 7.01
CA TRP A 172 14.36 -0.48 7.64
C TRP A 172 14.65 0.77 6.82
N GLU A 173 13.57 1.45 6.41
CA GLU A 173 13.66 2.67 5.60
C GLU A 173 14.64 2.52 4.42
N GLY A 174 14.49 1.45 3.63
CA GLY A 174 15.27 1.20 2.42
C GLY A 174 16.73 0.80 2.61
N ASN A 175 17.12 0.46 3.84
CA ASN A 175 18.46 -0.06 4.18
C ASN A 175 18.37 -1.49 4.71
N PRO A 176 19.37 -2.35 4.44
CA PRO A 176 19.43 -3.71 4.94
C PRO A 176 19.86 -3.71 6.41
N LEU A 177 18.91 -3.52 7.30
CA LEU A 177 19.14 -3.39 8.74
C LEU A 177 18.37 -4.47 9.51
N ASP A 178 18.91 -4.89 10.65
CA ASP A 178 18.29 -5.86 11.53
C ASP A 178 16.90 -5.38 11.97
N MET A 179 15.91 -6.25 11.87
CA MET A 179 14.55 -6.01 12.34
C MET A 179 14.03 -7.20 13.15
N TYR A 180 13.11 -6.93 14.06
CA TYR A 180 12.34 -8.00 14.68
C TYR A 180 11.46 -8.68 13.62
N ALA A 181 11.34 -10.01 13.72
CA ALA A 181 10.53 -10.77 12.77
C ALA A 181 9.10 -10.22 12.71
N ALA A 182 8.55 -10.13 11.53
CA ALA A 182 7.19 -9.65 11.32
C ALA A 182 6.17 -10.63 11.93
N PHE A 183 4.96 -10.14 12.19
CA PHE A 183 3.88 -10.98 12.68
C PHE A 183 3.70 -12.22 11.80
N ILE A 184 3.66 -12.02 10.48
CA ILE A 184 3.72 -13.09 9.49
C ILE A 184 4.90 -12.81 8.55
N SER A 185 5.81 -13.76 8.41
CA SER A 185 6.98 -13.66 7.53
C SER A 185 6.98 -14.76 6.48
N GLY A 186 7.16 -14.39 5.22
CA GLY A 186 7.48 -15.30 4.12
C GLY A 186 8.89 -15.02 3.62
N MET A 187 9.72 -16.05 3.52
CA MET A 187 11.09 -15.97 2.99
C MET A 187 11.22 -16.96 1.86
N ASP A 188 11.38 -16.48 0.62
CA ASP A 188 11.52 -17.29 -0.59
C ASP A 188 10.40 -18.34 -0.73
N VAL A 189 9.15 -17.91 -0.49
CA VAL A 189 7.98 -18.80 -0.58
C VAL A 189 7.12 -18.43 -1.78
N GLU A 190 6.46 -19.44 -2.35
CA GLU A 190 5.57 -19.26 -3.48
C GLU A 190 4.19 -19.91 -3.24
N ASP A 191 3.19 -19.43 -3.99
CA ASP A 191 1.84 -19.96 -3.99
C ASP A 191 1.21 -20.00 -2.59
N VAL A 192 1.08 -18.83 -1.98
CA VAL A 192 0.51 -18.66 -0.63
C VAL A 192 -0.80 -17.88 -0.71
N VAL A 193 -1.81 -18.34 0.03
CA VAL A 193 -3.07 -17.59 0.20
C VAL A 193 -3.36 -17.41 1.69
N LEU A 194 -3.41 -16.15 2.14
CA LEU A 194 -3.91 -15.76 3.46
C LEU A 194 -5.28 -15.10 3.27
N TYR A 195 -6.34 -15.69 3.81
CA TYR A 195 -7.68 -15.23 3.50
C TYR A 195 -8.68 -15.37 4.66
N GLY A 196 -9.85 -14.77 4.46
CA GLY A 196 -10.96 -14.87 5.38
C GLY A 196 -11.39 -13.52 5.95
N GLU A 197 -12.18 -13.55 7.01
CA GLU A 197 -12.76 -12.38 7.65
C GLU A 197 -12.20 -12.14 9.06
N GLY A 198 -11.07 -12.77 9.38
CA GLY A 198 -10.41 -12.64 10.67
C GLY A 198 -9.52 -11.40 10.77
N VAL A 199 -8.97 -11.20 11.96
CA VAL A 199 -8.18 -10.02 12.34
C VAL A 199 -6.79 -10.44 12.78
N LEU A 200 -5.79 -9.71 12.30
CA LEU A 200 -4.42 -9.72 12.83
C LEU A 200 -4.22 -8.41 13.59
N ASP A 201 -4.07 -8.49 14.91
CA ASP A 201 -3.86 -7.34 15.79
C ASP A 201 -2.41 -7.30 16.27
N GLY A 202 -1.64 -6.34 15.79
CA GLY A 202 -0.23 -6.14 16.13
C GLY A 202 -0.01 -5.59 17.53
N GLN A 203 -1.07 -5.18 18.24
CA GLN A 203 -1.04 -4.66 19.60
C GLN A 203 0.00 -3.55 19.83
N GLY A 204 0.31 -2.76 18.79
CA GLY A 204 1.28 -1.67 18.87
C GLY A 204 0.94 -0.63 19.93
N ASP A 205 -0.36 -0.39 20.15
CA ASP A 205 -0.91 0.50 21.17
C ASP A 205 -0.75 -0.02 22.61
N LYS A 206 -0.64 -1.33 22.79
CA LYS A 206 -0.51 -2.02 24.09
C LYS A 206 0.92 -2.39 24.44
N SER A 207 1.84 -2.19 23.51
CA SER A 207 3.24 -2.53 23.62
C SER A 207 4.11 -1.28 23.78
N ASP A 208 5.43 -1.46 23.84
CA ASP A 208 6.38 -0.35 23.82
C ASP A 208 6.86 0.02 22.40
N TRP A 209 6.28 -0.58 21.35
CA TRP A 209 6.71 -0.36 19.99
C TRP A 209 6.58 1.10 19.52
N TRP A 210 5.55 1.80 19.95
CA TRP A 210 5.34 3.21 19.59
C TRP A 210 6.11 4.20 20.44
N GLN A 211 6.71 3.74 21.56
CA GLN A 211 7.54 4.58 22.41
C GLN A 211 8.95 4.73 21.82
N ASN A 212 9.44 5.98 21.71
CA ASN A 212 10.74 6.27 21.13
C ASN A 212 10.97 5.57 19.77
N CYS A 213 9.97 5.64 18.90
CA CYS A 213 9.89 4.87 17.65
C CYS A 213 11.03 5.15 16.64
N LYS A 214 11.78 6.24 16.82
CA LYS A 214 12.96 6.59 16.00
C LYS A 214 14.26 6.06 16.59
N VAL A 215 14.23 5.33 17.70
CA VAL A 215 15.41 4.77 18.36
C VAL A 215 15.40 3.25 18.17
N ARG A 216 16.47 2.72 17.58
CA ARG A 216 16.69 1.28 17.47
C ARG A 216 16.94 0.70 18.86
N ARG A 217 16.14 -0.28 19.25
CA ARG A 217 16.27 -1.01 20.53
C ARG A 217 16.44 -2.51 20.25
N GLY A 218 17.70 -2.96 20.17
CA GLY A 218 18.07 -4.29 19.68
C GLY A 218 18.03 -4.32 18.15
N ALA A 219 16.85 -4.41 17.59
CA ALA A 219 16.56 -4.34 16.15
C ALA A 219 15.47 -3.29 15.86
N TRP A 220 15.15 -3.05 14.60
CA TRP A 220 14.05 -2.21 14.20
C TRP A 220 12.71 -2.92 14.39
N ARG A 221 11.63 -2.14 14.49
CA ARG A 221 10.27 -2.61 14.78
C ARG A 221 9.76 -3.60 13.73
N PRO A 222 8.97 -4.62 14.14
CA PRO A 222 8.42 -5.61 13.21
C PRO A 222 7.31 -5.02 12.32
N ARG A 223 6.99 -5.73 11.23
CA ARG A 223 5.86 -5.50 10.34
C ARG A 223 4.69 -6.42 10.71
N MET A 224 3.50 -6.16 10.15
CA MET A 224 2.41 -7.13 10.20
C MET A 224 2.62 -8.28 9.22
N LEU A 225 3.01 -7.95 7.99
CA LEU A 225 3.34 -8.92 6.95
C LEU A 225 4.64 -8.51 6.26
N PHE A 226 5.61 -9.39 6.24
CA PHE A 226 6.86 -9.23 5.49
C PHE A 226 7.04 -10.41 4.52
N LEU A 227 7.06 -10.10 3.22
CA LEU A 227 7.21 -11.09 2.15
C LEU A 227 8.52 -10.82 1.41
N ASN A 228 9.53 -11.61 1.67
CA ASN A 228 10.87 -11.42 1.12
C ASN A 228 11.15 -12.45 0.02
N HIS A 229 11.37 -11.99 -1.22
CA HIS A 229 11.58 -12.82 -2.42
C HIS A 229 10.45 -13.82 -2.68
N CYS A 230 9.23 -13.47 -2.31
CA CYS A 230 8.06 -14.33 -2.48
C CYS A 230 7.44 -14.16 -3.86
N LYS A 231 6.70 -15.20 -4.31
CA LYS A 231 6.01 -15.19 -5.59
C LYS A 231 4.60 -15.76 -5.47
N ASN A 232 3.66 -15.19 -6.26
CA ASN A 232 2.26 -15.63 -6.31
C ASN A 232 1.62 -15.73 -4.92
N VAL A 233 1.63 -14.60 -4.20
CA VAL A 233 1.00 -14.50 -2.88
C VAL A 233 -0.30 -13.71 -2.99
N THR A 234 -1.37 -14.25 -2.42
CA THR A 234 -2.67 -13.58 -2.34
C THR A 234 -3.08 -13.36 -0.89
N VAL A 235 -3.45 -12.13 -0.54
CA VAL A 235 -4.04 -11.76 0.74
C VAL A 235 -5.46 -11.26 0.47
N GLN A 236 -6.47 -11.89 1.08
CA GLN A 236 -7.88 -11.64 0.76
C GLN A 236 -8.73 -11.46 2.03
N GLY A 237 -9.40 -10.33 2.16
CA GLY A 237 -10.48 -10.08 3.12
C GLY A 237 -10.07 -9.84 4.57
N VAL A 238 -8.86 -10.23 4.97
CA VAL A 238 -8.39 -10.10 6.34
C VAL A 238 -8.18 -8.64 6.76
N THR A 239 -8.32 -8.38 8.05
CA THR A 239 -8.06 -7.09 8.67
C THR A 239 -6.72 -7.12 9.40
N PHE A 240 -5.86 -6.14 9.12
CA PHE A 240 -4.64 -5.85 9.86
C PHE A 240 -4.87 -4.61 10.71
N GLN A 241 -4.48 -4.63 11.98
CA GLN A 241 -4.64 -3.46 12.85
C GLN A 241 -3.53 -3.31 13.87
N ASN A 242 -3.32 -2.07 14.33
CA ASN A 242 -2.40 -1.69 15.40
C ASN A 242 -0.98 -2.23 15.18
N SER A 243 -0.45 -2.08 13.98
CA SER A 243 0.91 -2.53 13.65
C SER A 243 1.96 -1.88 14.56
N PRO A 244 3.02 -2.60 14.92
CA PRO A 244 4.19 -2.02 15.57
C PRO A 244 4.90 -0.95 14.73
N SER A 245 4.85 -1.04 13.41
CA SER A 245 5.39 -0.07 12.43
C SER A 245 4.63 -0.18 11.10
N TRP A 246 5.29 -0.16 9.94
CA TRP A 246 4.66 -0.41 8.65
C TRP A 246 3.83 -1.69 8.68
N ASN A 247 2.69 -1.71 8.01
CA ASN A 247 1.81 -2.88 8.04
C ASN A 247 2.27 -3.97 7.08
N LEU A 248 2.13 -3.75 5.79
CA LEU A 248 2.33 -4.76 4.75
C LEU A 248 3.54 -4.39 3.90
N GLN A 249 4.63 -5.10 4.05
CA GLN A 249 5.86 -4.89 3.29
C GLN A 249 6.22 -6.12 2.46
N PRO A 250 5.71 -6.25 1.23
CA PRO A 250 6.36 -7.10 0.23
C PRO A 250 7.72 -6.51 -0.14
N TYR A 251 8.73 -7.37 -0.27
CA TYR A 251 10.12 -6.99 -0.44
C TYR A 251 10.77 -7.88 -1.50
N PHE A 252 11.22 -7.34 -2.61
CA PHE A 252 11.74 -8.08 -3.77
C PHE A 252 10.83 -9.24 -4.23
N SER A 253 9.53 -9.06 -4.15
CA SER A 253 8.51 -10.09 -4.40
C SER A 253 7.75 -9.82 -5.69
N LYS A 254 7.10 -10.86 -6.26
CA LYS A 254 6.45 -10.79 -7.56
C LYS A 254 5.06 -11.44 -7.56
N ASP A 255 4.21 -11.02 -8.52
CA ASP A 255 2.89 -11.61 -8.76
C ASP A 255 2.00 -11.62 -7.51
N LEU A 256 1.80 -10.45 -6.90
CA LEU A 256 1.10 -10.30 -5.62
C LEU A 256 -0.32 -9.78 -5.80
N ARG A 257 -1.25 -10.27 -4.97
CA ARG A 257 -2.63 -9.79 -4.92
C ARG A 257 -3.03 -9.47 -3.49
N PHE A 258 -3.55 -8.26 -3.29
CA PHE A 258 -4.15 -7.82 -2.03
C PHE A 258 -5.58 -7.37 -2.31
N LEU A 259 -6.55 -8.19 -1.91
CA LEU A 259 -7.92 -8.06 -2.35
C LEU A 259 -8.87 -7.86 -1.17
N ASN A 260 -9.66 -6.79 -1.18
CA ASN A 260 -10.69 -6.51 -0.18
C ASN A 260 -10.18 -6.56 1.27
N ILE A 261 -8.94 -6.13 1.50
CA ILE A 261 -8.30 -6.09 2.82
C ILE A 261 -8.63 -4.80 3.56
N ARG A 262 -8.46 -4.82 4.89
CA ARG A 262 -8.52 -3.61 5.73
C ARG A 262 -7.24 -3.44 6.52
N VAL A 263 -6.75 -2.20 6.60
CA VAL A 263 -5.55 -1.84 7.37
C VAL A 263 -5.87 -0.64 8.24
N ASN A 264 -5.88 -0.84 9.55
CA ASN A 264 -6.33 0.16 10.51
C ASN A 264 -5.28 0.45 11.59
N ALA A 265 -5.09 1.71 11.90
CA ALA A 265 -4.35 2.17 13.07
C ALA A 265 -4.86 3.55 13.50
N PRO A 266 -4.65 3.98 14.75
CA PRO A 266 -4.97 5.35 15.17
C PRO A 266 -4.25 6.39 14.30
N ALA A 267 -4.89 7.51 14.02
CA ALA A 267 -4.33 8.58 13.17
C ALA A 267 -3.02 9.19 13.71
N ASN A 268 -2.71 9.00 14.99
CA ASN A 268 -1.48 9.46 15.64
C ASN A 268 -0.45 8.34 15.87
N SER A 269 -0.66 7.16 15.33
CA SER A 269 0.28 6.04 15.46
C SER A 269 1.53 6.27 14.58
N PRO A 270 2.74 5.99 15.10
CA PRO A 270 3.97 6.37 14.42
C PRO A 270 4.41 5.33 13.38
N ASN A 271 4.61 5.76 12.14
CA ASN A 271 5.09 4.95 11.03
C ASN A 271 4.23 3.69 10.79
N THR A 272 2.94 3.86 10.84
CA THR A 272 1.97 2.79 10.55
C THR A 272 1.49 2.86 9.11
N ASP A 273 2.43 3.10 8.18
CA ASP A 273 2.18 3.02 6.74
C ASP A 273 1.42 1.73 6.41
N GLY A 274 0.47 1.81 5.46
CA GLY A 274 -0.46 0.71 5.19
C GLY A 274 0.12 -0.37 4.30
N PHE A 275 0.62 0.01 3.13
CA PHE A 275 1.14 -0.90 2.13
C PHE A 275 2.42 -0.35 1.51
N ASP A 276 3.54 -0.99 1.80
CA ASP A 276 4.90 -0.56 1.48
C ASP A 276 5.64 -1.55 0.59
N PRO A 277 5.20 -1.82 -0.64
CA PRO A 277 5.96 -2.71 -1.52
C PRO A 277 7.29 -2.07 -1.87
N GLU A 278 8.37 -2.82 -1.69
CA GLU A 278 9.73 -2.38 -1.95
C GLU A 278 10.39 -3.29 -2.98
N SER A 279 10.79 -2.73 -4.14
CA SER A 279 11.42 -3.47 -5.24
C SER A 279 10.59 -4.68 -5.73
N CYS A 280 9.29 -4.51 -5.84
CA CYS A 280 8.34 -5.55 -6.25
C CYS A 280 7.90 -5.38 -7.71
N ASP A 281 7.47 -6.48 -8.34
CA ASP A 281 7.02 -6.48 -9.72
C ASP A 281 5.70 -7.27 -9.88
N GLY A 282 4.67 -6.62 -10.45
CA GLY A 282 3.36 -7.23 -10.66
C GLY A 282 2.51 -7.29 -9.39
N ILE A 283 1.85 -6.19 -9.05
CA ILE A 283 0.96 -6.09 -7.89
C ILE A 283 -0.45 -5.68 -8.32
N LEU A 284 -1.44 -6.41 -7.84
CA LEU A 284 -2.84 -6.00 -7.85
C LEU A 284 -3.30 -5.71 -6.41
N LEU A 285 -3.64 -4.45 -6.12
CA LEU A 285 -4.26 -4.01 -4.88
C LEU A 285 -5.67 -3.52 -5.20
N ALA A 286 -6.69 -4.29 -4.84
CA ALA A 286 -8.07 -3.97 -5.21
C ALA A 286 -9.04 -4.04 -4.02
N GLY A 287 -9.87 -3.01 -3.85
CA GLY A 287 -10.91 -2.94 -2.81
C GLY A 287 -10.36 -2.82 -1.39
N ALA A 288 -9.14 -2.34 -1.21
CA ALA A 288 -8.54 -2.17 0.10
C ALA A 288 -9.06 -0.91 0.80
N HIS A 289 -9.21 -0.98 2.13
CA HIS A 289 -9.51 0.17 2.98
C HIS A 289 -8.36 0.43 3.95
N PHE A 290 -7.78 1.62 3.87
CA PHE A 290 -6.72 2.11 4.75
C PHE A 290 -7.25 3.24 5.62
N SER A 291 -7.02 3.17 6.95
CA SER A 291 -7.25 4.26 7.89
C SER A 291 -6.18 4.22 8.97
N LEU A 292 -5.20 5.14 8.92
CA LEU A 292 -3.97 4.98 9.70
C LEU A 292 -3.21 6.31 9.90
N GLY A 293 -2.03 6.26 10.52
CA GLY A 293 -1.29 7.44 11.00
C GLY A 293 -0.10 7.86 10.13
N ASP A 294 0.19 7.17 9.01
CA ASP A 294 1.26 7.54 8.05
C ASP A 294 0.78 7.34 6.61
N ASP A 295 1.63 7.14 5.61
CA ASP A 295 1.21 6.97 4.22
C ASP A 295 0.30 5.73 4.03
N CYS A 296 -0.86 5.86 3.36
CA CYS A 296 -1.75 4.72 3.13
C CYS A 296 -1.09 3.67 2.22
N ILE A 297 -0.47 4.12 1.13
CA ILE A 297 0.31 3.31 0.21
C ILE A 297 1.63 4.03 -0.02
N ALA A 298 2.77 3.34 0.13
CA ALA A 298 4.08 3.93 -0.09
C ALA A 298 4.99 3.00 -0.90
N LEU A 299 5.08 3.25 -2.20
CA LEU A 299 5.91 2.49 -3.12
C LEU A 299 7.39 2.82 -2.90
N LYS A 300 8.23 1.80 -2.80
CA LYS A 300 9.63 1.91 -2.41
C LYS A 300 10.54 1.03 -3.27
N SER A 301 11.83 1.38 -3.33
CA SER A 301 12.86 0.57 -4.00
C SER A 301 14.26 0.83 -3.41
N GLY A 302 14.31 0.95 -2.08
CA GLY A 302 15.54 1.09 -1.33
C GLY A 302 16.18 2.49 -1.35
N LYS A 303 17.15 2.69 -0.48
CA LYS A 303 18.07 3.83 -0.50
C LYS A 303 19.25 3.55 -1.44
N LEU A 304 20.19 4.50 -1.53
CA LEU A 304 21.26 4.52 -2.55
C LEU A 304 21.99 3.18 -2.68
N TYR A 305 22.40 2.57 -1.55
CA TYR A 305 23.10 1.28 -1.57
C TYR A 305 22.29 0.18 -2.26
N MET A 306 21.02 0.01 -1.85
CA MET A 306 20.13 -1.02 -2.40
C MET A 306 19.82 -0.75 -3.88
N GLY A 307 19.56 0.50 -4.25
CA GLY A 307 19.31 0.88 -5.62
C GLY A 307 20.51 0.65 -6.55
N GLN A 308 21.73 0.95 -6.10
CA GLN A 308 22.94 0.71 -6.88
C GLN A 308 23.30 -0.77 -6.97
N ARG A 309 23.15 -1.52 -5.88
CA ARG A 309 23.51 -2.93 -5.78
C ARG A 309 22.57 -3.81 -6.59
N TYR A 310 21.25 -3.66 -6.37
CA TYR A 310 20.24 -4.58 -6.92
C TYR A 310 19.52 -4.05 -8.15
N LYS A 311 19.45 -2.73 -8.35
CA LYS A 311 18.83 -2.07 -9.52
C LYS A 311 17.43 -2.61 -9.83
N THR A 312 16.66 -2.90 -8.78
CA THR A 312 15.33 -3.51 -8.88
C THR A 312 14.27 -2.46 -8.60
N PRO A 313 13.50 -2.04 -9.60
CA PRO A 313 12.41 -1.09 -9.40
C PRO A 313 11.21 -1.73 -8.70
N CYS A 314 10.33 -0.88 -8.17
CA CYS A 314 8.97 -1.23 -7.80
C CYS A 314 8.07 -0.86 -8.98
N GLN A 315 7.45 -1.85 -9.66
CA GLN A 315 6.81 -1.61 -10.95
C GLN A 315 5.64 -2.54 -11.27
N HIS A 316 4.88 -2.19 -12.34
CA HIS A 316 3.69 -2.90 -12.81
C HIS A 316 2.66 -3.07 -11.69
N ILE A 317 2.23 -1.92 -11.15
CA ILE A 317 1.35 -1.87 -9.99
C ILE A 317 -0.01 -1.31 -10.40
N GLU A 318 -1.04 -2.08 -10.16
CA GLU A 318 -2.43 -1.69 -10.32
C GLU A 318 -3.09 -1.54 -8.96
N ILE A 319 -3.67 -0.36 -8.70
CA ILE A 319 -4.39 -0.02 -7.46
C ILE A 319 -5.78 0.45 -7.86
N SER A 320 -6.82 -0.29 -7.44
CA SER A 320 -8.18 0.01 -7.86
C SER A 320 -9.20 -0.14 -6.75
N HIS A 321 -10.25 0.67 -6.84
CA HIS A 321 -11.39 0.62 -5.91
C HIS A 321 -10.99 0.66 -4.43
N CYS A 322 -9.92 1.41 -4.11
CA CYS A 322 -9.43 1.55 -2.74
C CYS A 322 -9.99 2.81 -2.06
N LEU A 323 -10.20 2.71 -0.75
CA LEU A 323 -10.50 3.85 0.14
C LEU A 323 -9.28 4.12 1.00
N MET A 324 -8.73 5.33 0.89
CA MET A 324 -7.60 5.81 1.69
C MET A 324 -8.07 6.95 2.57
N GLU A 325 -8.10 6.70 3.88
CA GLU A 325 -8.59 7.66 4.87
C GLU A 325 -7.53 8.00 5.89
N ASN A 326 -7.46 9.28 6.23
CA ASN A 326 -6.47 9.79 7.18
C ASN A 326 -5.03 9.55 6.64
N GLY A 327 -4.02 9.69 7.42
CA GLY A 327 -2.65 9.45 6.97
C GLY A 327 -2.02 10.60 6.18
N HIS A 328 -0.70 10.47 5.95
CA HIS A 328 0.12 11.53 5.35
C HIS A 328 0.09 11.57 3.83
N GLY A 329 -0.31 10.49 3.17
CA GLY A 329 -0.46 10.42 1.74
C GLY A 329 -1.40 9.31 1.32
N GLY A 330 -2.27 9.55 0.31
CA GLY A 330 -3.09 8.49 -0.29
C GLY A 330 -2.19 7.47 -0.99
N MET A 331 -1.41 7.92 -1.98
CA MET A 331 -0.33 7.14 -2.57
C MET A 331 0.96 7.94 -2.58
N THR A 332 2.01 7.35 -2.04
CA THR A 332 3.35 7.94 -1.96
C THR A 332 4.33 7.14 -2.83
N CYS A 333 5.22 7.84 -3.55
CA CYS A 333 6.39 7.27 -4.19
C CYS A 333 7.65 7.74 -3.44
N GLY A 334 8.34 6.80 -2.80
CA GLY A 334 9.53 7.11 -1.98
C GLY A 334 9.22 7.34 -0.49
N SER A 335 10.21 7.91 0.28
CA SER A 335 11.50 8.48 -0.15
C SER A 335 12.56 7.44 -0.56
N GLU A 336 12.37 6.20 -0.23
CA GLU A 336 13.23 5.06 -0.59
C GLU A 336 12.93 4.64 -2.04
N MET A 337 13.54 5.33 -3.03
CA MET A 337 13.21 5.12 -4.44
C MET A 337 14.45 4.95 -5.34
N ALA A 338 15.58 4.59 -4.75
CA ALA A 338 16.85 4.55 -5.46
C ALA A 338 16.94 3.43 -6.52
N GLY A 339 16.10 2.40 -6.46
CA GLY A 339 15.98 1.37 -7.50
C GLY A 339 14.98 1.71 -8.61
N GLY A 340 14.19 2.78 -8.45
CA GLY A 340 13.17 3.22 -9.40
C GLY A 340 11.74 2.81 -9.01
N ILE A 341 10.75 3.57 -9.48
CA ILE A 341 9.32 3.27 -9.37
C ILE A 341 8.69 3.62 -10.71
N ALA A 342 8.00 2.67 -11.34
CA ALA A 342 7.45 2.90 -12.67
C ALA A 342 6.21 2.05 -12.97
N HIS A 343 5.45 2.44 -14.01
CA HIS A 343 4.28 1.72 -14.48
C HIS A 343 3.25 1.49 -13.38
N VAL A 344 2.83 2.59 -12.75
CA VAL A 344 1.86 2.58 -11.65
C VAL A 344 0.56 3.20 -12.12
N ARG A 345 -0.52 2.46 -12.00
CA ARG A 345 -1.86 2.95 -12.28
C ARG A 345 -2.72 2.86 -11.02
N LEU A 346 -3.20 4.00 -10.54
CA LEU A 346 -4.20 4.10 -9.49
C LEU A 346 -5.50 4.61 -10.11
N HIS A 347 -6.58 3.84 -10.01
CA HIS A 347 -7.85 4.21 -10.64
C HIS A 347 -9.07 3.80 -9.80
N ASP A 348 -10.18 4.49 -10.05
CA ASP A 348 -11.45 4.23 -9.38
C ASP A 348 -11.36 4.27 -7.85
N CYS A 349 -10.57 5.20 -7.31
CA CYS A 349 -10.24 5.27 -5.89
C CYS A 349 -10.84 6.50 -5.20
N LEU A 350 -11.03 6.39 -3.89
CA LEU A 350 -11.50 7.46 -3.02
C LEU A 350 -10.47 7.77 -1.94
N MET A 351 -10.10 9.05 -1.80
CA MET A 351 -9.20 9.53 -0.74
C MET A 351 -9.95 10.53 0.14
N ARG A 352 -9.80 10.42 1.46
CA ARG A 352 -10.44 11.32 2.44
C ARG A 352 -9.49 11.70 3.57
N ASN A 353 -9.47 12.98 3.91
CA ASN A 353 -8.74 13.49 5.07
C ASN A 353 -7.25 13.11 5.08
N THR A 354 -6.64 12.84 3.94
CA THR A 354 -5.19 12.64 3.84
C THR A 354 -4.48 13.99 3.70
N ASP A 355 -3.26 14.11 4.21
CA ASP A 355 -2.50 15.34 4.02
C ASP A 355 -2.23 15.60 2.54
N ARG A 356 -1.98 14.53 1.76
CA ARG A 356 -1.71 14.61 0.31
C ARG A 356 -2.41 13.45 -0.43
N GLY A 357 -2.76 13.69 -1.68
CA GLY A 357 -3.26 12.64 -2.58
C GLY A 357 -2.10 11.82 -3.17
N LEU A 358 -1.47 12.30 -4.26
CA LEU A 358 -0.16 11.82 -4.70
C LEU A 358 0.95 12.57 -3.95
N ARG A 359 1.92 11.82 -3.46
CA ARG A 359 3.08 12.36 -2.75
C ARG A 359 4.37 11.74 -3.28
N VAL A 360 5.07 12.40 -4.19
CA VAL A 360 6.40 11.98 -4.63
C VAL A 360 7.46 12.61 -3.73
N LYS A 361 8.33 11.77 -3.15
CA LYS A 361 9.41 12.17 -2.25
C LYS A 361 10.74 11.68 -2.80
N THR A 362 11.58 12.59 -3.30
CA THR A 362 12.95 12.27 -3.71
C THR A 362 13.90 13.43 -3.41
N ARG A 363 15.18 13.23 -3.65
CA ARG A 363 16.19 14.26 -3.46
C ARG A 363 17.51 13.89 -4.17
N ARG A 364 18.39 14.86 -4.34
CA ARG A 364 19.79 14.58 -4.69
C ARG A 364 20.37 13.53 -3.73
N GLY A 365 21.17 12.61 -4.24
CA GLY A 365 21.72 11.49 -3.48
C GLY A 365 20.89 10.20 -3.54
N ARG A 366 19.75 10.18 -4.26
CA ARG A 366 18.98 8.93 -4.49
C ARG A 366 19.53 8.07 -5.62
N GLY A 367 20.42 8.62 -6.47
CA GLY A 367 21.09 7.88 -7.52
C GLY A 367 20.40 7.95 -8.88
N GLN A 368 21.16 7.71 -9.92
CA GLN A 368 20.65 7.74 -11.31
C GLN A 368 19.67 6.61 -11.63
N GLN A 369 19.68 5.51 -10.86
CA GLN A 369 18.69 4.44 -10.96
C GLN A 369 17.35 4.85 -10.29
N GLY A 370 17.37 5.89 -9.47
CA GLY A 370 16.21 6.46 -8.83
C GLY A 370 15.34 7.23 -9.82
N VAL A 371 14.61 6.48 -10.64
CA VAL A 371 13.68 7.00 -11.65
C VAL A 371 12.26 6.77 -11.18
N ILE A 372 11.45 7.84 -11.08
CA ILE A 372 10.00 7.73 -10.90
C ILE A 372 9.37 8.15 -12.22
N ASP A 373 8.67 7.24 -12.89
CA ASP A 373 8.12 7.48 -14.22
C ASP A 373 6.82 6.70 -14.45
N ASP A 374 5.97 7.20 -15.36
CA ASP A 374 4.70 6.57 -15.72
C ASP A 374 3.81 6.29 -14.51
N ILE A 375 3.50 7.36 -13.76
CA ILE A 375 2.59 7.34 -12.62
C ILE A 375 1.26 7.96 -13.04
N VAL A 376 0.19 7.17 -13.03
CA VAL A 376 -1.12 7.58 -13.53
C VAL A 376 -2.19 7.47 -12.45
N PHE A 377 -2.93 8.56 -12.23
CA PHE A 377 -4.17 8.60 -11.45
C PHE A 377 -5.33 8.81 -12.42
N GLU A 378 -6.32 7.94 -12.38
CA GLU A 378 -7.47 7.98 -13.27
C GLU A 378 -8.77 7.72 -12.51
N ASN A 379 -9.79 8.56 -12.74
CA ASN A 379 -11.09 8.45 -12.08
C ASN A 379 -10.97 8.39 -10.54
N VAL A 380 -10.37 9.43 -9.95
CA VAL A 380 -10.12 9.52 -8.51
C VAL A 380 -10.90 10.68 -7.90
N ARG A 381 -11.54 10.41 -6.77
CA ARG A 381 -12.15 11.44 -5.94
C ARG A 381 -11.34 11.67 -4.67
N MET A 382 -11.08 12.94 -4.38
CA MET A 382 -10.37 13.38 -3.19
C MET A 382 -11.26 14.33 -2.40
N GLU A 383 -11.51 14.05 -1.12
CA GLU A 383 -12.39 14.84 -0.26
C GLU A 383 -11.59 15.27 0.98
N HIS A 384 -11.50 16.58 1.24
CA HIS A 384 -10.71 17.15 2.36
C HIS A 384 -9.24 16.71 2.35
N VAL A 385 -8.65 16.57 1.17
CA VAL A 385 -7.23 16.28 1.01
C VAL A 385 -6.45 17.59 1.04
N GLY A 386 -5.44 17.69 1.91
CA GLY A 386 -4.71 18.95 2.10
C GLY A 386 -4.08 19.47 0.80
N THR A 387 -3.25 18.68 0.13
CA THR A 387 -2.68 18.99 -1.20
C THR A 387 -2.78 17.76 -2.10
N PRO A 388 -3.69 17.74 -3.08
CA PRO A 388 -3.91 16.61 -3.98
C PRO A 388 -2.67 16.10 -4.70
N TYR A 389 -1.81 17.01 -5.16
CA TYR A 389 -0.68 16.68 -6.03
C TYR A 389 0.61 17.28 -5.50
N VAL A 390 1.55 16.44 -5.07
CA VAL A 390 2.86 16.89 -4.57
C VAL A 390 3.99 16.07 -5.19
N VAL A 391 4.87 16.75 -5.91
CA VAL A 391 6.16 16.19 -6.32
C VAL A 391 7.25 17.02 -5.65
N ASN A 392 8.10 16.39 -4.84
CA ASN A 392 9.14 17.03 -4.07
C ASN A 392 10.51 16.38 -4.31
N CYS A 393 11.36 17.05 -5.09
CA CYS A 393 12.73 16.62 -5.37
C CYS A 393 13.78 17.19 -4.39
N MET A 394 13.34 17.77 -3.26
CA MET A 394 14.22 18.32 -2.20
C MET A 394 13.81 17.85 -0.80
N TYR A 395 13.38 16.57 -0.69
CA TYR A 395 12.87 16.00 0.55
C TYR A 395 13.93 15.96 1.64
N PHE A 396 13.61 16.44 2.86
CA PHE A 396 14.59 16.73 3.91
C PHE A 396 14.63 15.77 5.11
N CYS A 397 13.80 14.71 5.15
CA CYS A 397 13.66 13.91 6.37
C CYS A 397 14.81 12.94 6.68
N ASP A 398 15.72 12.72 5.75
CA ASP A 398 16.93 11.94 6.00
C ASP A 398 17.96 12.75 6.83
N PRO A 399 18.93 12.10 7.48
CA PRO A 399 19.96 12.80 8.28
C PRO A 399 20.70 13.90 7.52
N ASP A 400 21.03 13.67 6.23
CA ASP A 400 21.68 14.64 5.35
C ASP A 400 20.70 15.47 4.51
N GLY A 401 19.39 15.25 4.68
CA GLY A 401 18.34 15.88 3.85
C GLY A 401 18.29 17.41 3.95
N LYS A 402 18.79 17.99 5.04
CA LYS A 402 18.87 19.45 5.23
C LYS A 402 20.22 20.04 4.82
N SER A 403 21.12 19.25 4.22
CA SER A 403 22.40 19.75 3.71
C SER A 403 22.20 20.74 2.56
N GLU A 404 23.19 21.61 2.37
CA GLU A 404 23.21 22.56 1.26
C GLU A 404 23.11 21.85 -0.08
N TYR A 405 23.81 20.73 -0.27
CA TYR A 405 23.73 19.91 -1.49
C TYR A 405 22.29 19.48 -1.81
N VAL A 406 21.54 19.00 -0.83
CA VAL A 406 20.16 18.53 -1.05
C VAL A 406 19.20 19.70 -1.27
N GLN A 407 19.34 20.80 -0.52
CA GLN A 407 18.37 21.89 -0.48
C GLN A 407 18.69 23.06 -1.42
N SER A 408 19.88 23.08 -2.08
CA SER A 408 20.27 24.15 -3.00
C SER A 408 19.27 24.30 -4.14
N ARG A 409 18.88 25.55 -4.39
CA ARG A 409 18.06 25.96 -5.53
C ARG A 409 18.90 26.24 -6.80
N GLU A 410 20.22 26.27 -6.66
CA GLU A 410 21.14 26.46 -7.77
C GLU A 410 21.37 25.14 -8.51
N LYS A 411 21.62 25.25 -9.83
CA LYS A 411 21.95 24.08 -10.64
C LYS A 411 23.21 23.40 -10.13
N GLN A 412 23.12 22.09 -9.92
CA GLN A 412 24.24 21.23 -9.60
C GLN A 412 24.62 20.39 -10.84
N PRO A 413 25.84 19.84 -10.92
CA PRO A 413 26.16 18.87 -11.96
C PRO A 413 25.21 17.66 -11.90
N VAL A 414 24.75 17.21 -13.05
CA VAL A 414 24.04 15.92 -13.17
C VAL A 414 25.08 14.81 -13.11
N ASP A 415 24.99 13.98 -12.07
CA ASP A 415 25.91 12.88 -11.84
C ASP A 415 25.16 11.59 -11.44
N GLU A 416 25.91 10.54 -11.05
CA GLU A 416 25.37 9.26 -10.63
C GLU A 416 24.48 9.31 -9.38
N ARG A 417 24.42 10.45 -8.67
CA ARG A 417 23.57 10.68 -7.49
C ARG A 417 22.26 11.39 -7.82
N THR A 418 22.09 11.86 -9.06
CA THR A 418 20.95 12.69 -9.46
C THR A 418 19.77 11.83 -9.89
N PRO A 419 18.64 11.82 -9.14
CA PRO A 419 17.45 11.06 -9.53
C PRO A 419 16.71 11.73 -10.70
N ARG A 420 15.77 11.01 -11.30
CA ARG A 420 14.92 11.48 -12.40
C ARG A 420 13.43 11.33 -12.05
N ILE A 421 12.65 12.35 -12.35
CA ILE A 421 11.20 12.27 -12.35
C ILE A 421 10.73 12.43 -13.80
N GLY A 422 10.11 11.39 -14.33
CA GLY A 422 9.53 11.35 -15.66
C GLY A 422 8.14 11.97 -15.69
N THR A 423 7.14 11.20 -16.12
CA THR A 423 5.76 11.65 -16.27
C THR A 423 4.90 11.28 -15.07
N VAL A 424 4.14 12.26 -14.57
CA VAL A 424 3.01 12.05 -13.66
C VAL A 424 1.74 12.55 -14.34
N ALA A 425 0.69 11.75 -14.39
CA ALA A 425 -0.54 12.06 -15.10
C ALA A 425 -1.78 11.90 -14.20
N PHE A 426 -2.71 12.82 -14.35
CA PHE A 426 -3.98 12.86 -13.62
C PHE A 426 -5.11 13.03 -14.63
N ARG A 427 -6.04 12.07 -14.67
CA ARG A 427 -7.17 12.06 -15.60
C ARG A 427 -8.47 11.81 -14.86
N HIS A 428 -9.51 12.59 -15.18
CA HIS A 428 -10.83 12.46 -14.57
C HIS A 428 -10.77 12.50 -13.02
N VAL A 429 -10.10 13.54 -12.48
CA VAL A 429 -9.90 13.66 -11.03
C VAL A 429 -10.73 14.82 -10.47
N THR A 430 -11.47 14.55 -9.41
CA THR A 430 -12.18 15.58 -8.64
C THR A 430 -11.60 15.67 -7.24
N ALA A 431 -11.19 16.88 -6.83
CA ALA A 431 -10.69 17.15 -5.48
C ALA A 431 -11.48 18.30 -4.86
N THR A 432 -12.16 18.03 -3.73
CA THR A 432 -13.00 19.02 -3.05
C THR A 432 -12.45 19.35 -1.68
N ASP A 433 -12.65 20.62 -1.27
CA ASP A 433 -12.27 21.13 0.05
C ASP A 433 -10.76 20.95 0.34
N VAL A 434 -9.93 21.29 -0.67
CA VAL A 434 -8.46 21.18 -0.53
C VAL A 434 -7.84 22.44 0.07
N THR A 435 -6.68 22.31 0.69
CA THR A 435 -5.92 23.48 1.19
C THR A 435 -5.21 24.22 0.07
N CYS A 436 -4.56 23.50 -0.85
CA CYS A 436 -4.00 24.05 -2.09
C CYS A 436 -4.04 23.00 -3.20
N ALA A 437 -4.13 23.44 -4.45
CA ALA A 437 -4.39 22.56 -5.59
C ALA A 437 -3.23 21.60 -5.87
N GLY A 438 -1.97 22.07 -5.84
CA GLY A 438 -0.81 21.21 -6.08
C GLY A 438 0.52 21.94 -5.96
N TYR A 439 1.59 21.17 -5.75
CA TYR A 439 2.94 21.69 -5.59
C TYR A 439 3.97 20.77 -6.26
N PHE A 440 4.57 21.23 -7.36
CA PHE A 440 5.55 20.49 -8.13
C PHE A 440 6.91 21.17 -7.99
N LEU A 441 7.86 20.50 -7.33
CA LEU A 441 9.19 21.02 -7.02
C LEU A 441 10.25 20.07 -7.58
N GLY A 442 10.70 20.37 -8.81
CA GLY A 442 11.78 19.67 -9.49
C GLY A 442 13.18 20.19 -9.12
N LEU A 443 14.21 19.48 -9.57
CA LEU A 443 15.60 19.94 -9.49
C LEU A 443 15.90 20.91 -10.64
N PRO A 444 16.65 22.01 -10.40
CA PRO A 444 16.96 22.95 -11.48
C PRO A 444 17.86 22.35 -12.57
N GLU A 445 18.72 21.38 -12.23
CA GLU A 445 19.58 20.67 -13.19
C GLU A 445 18.87 19.51 -13.90
N ARG A 446 17.79 18.97 -13.30
CA ARG A 446 17.01 17.86 -13.85
C ARG A 446 15.53 18.04 -13.51
N PRO A 447 14.84 18.92 -14.25
CA PRO A 447 13.43 19.21 -14.01
C PRO A 447 12.54 17.96 -14.07
N ILE A 448 11.35 18.02 -13.47
CA ILE A 448 10.29 17.03 -13.69
C ILE A 448 9.97 17.06 -15.19
N GLU A 449 9.99 15.90 -15.87
CA GLU A 449 9.86 15.85 -17.33
C GLU A 449 8.46 16.28 -17.79
N ALA A 450 7.41 15.70 -17.20
CA ALA A 450 6.04 16.11 -17.53
C ALA A 450 5.06 15.99 -16.36
N VAL A 451 4.18 16.95 -16.25
CA VAL A 451 2.96 16.91 -15.45
C VAL A 451 1.77 17.04 -16.40
N VAL A 452 0.91 16.03 -16.46
CA VAL A 452 -0.25 15.98 -17.33
C VAL A 452 -1.53 15.96 -16.51
N MET A 453 -2.43 16.90 -16.74
CA MET A 453 -3.73 16.99 -16.07
C MET A 453 -4.83 17.12 -17.12
N GLU A 454 -5.72 16.15 -17.20
CA GLU A 454 -6.83 16.08 -18.16
C GLU A 454 -8.15 15.84 -17.43
N ASP A 455 -9.14 16.71 -17.61
CA ASP A 455 -10.44 16.68 -16.92
C ASP A 455 -10.26 16.62 -15.40
N VAL A 456 -9.68 17.69 -14.84
CA VAL A 456 -9.37 17.81 -13.41
C VAL A 456 -10.10 18.98 -12.79
N HIS A 457 -10.92 18.69 -11.76
CA HIS A 457 -11.71 19.68 -11.05
C HIS A 457 -11.28 19.79 -9.60
N ILE A 458 -10.87 20.98 -9.17
CA ILE A 458 -10.38 21.25 -7.82
C ILE A 458 -11.16 22.40 -7.19
N SER A 459 -11.62 22.24 -5.94
CA SER A 459 -12.19 23.34 -5.15
C SER A 459 -11.44 23.49 -3.83
N CYS A 460 -10.95 24.71 -3.56
CA CYS A 460 -10.29 25.03 -2.31
C CYS A 460 -11.32 25.27 -1.19
N ASP A 461 -11.01 24.75 0.02
CA ASP A 461 -11.78 25.06 1.22
C ASP A 461 -11.61 26.56 1.58
N LYS A 462 -12.72 27.28 1.65
CA LYS A 462 -12.71 28.71 2.05
C LYS A 462 -12.15 28.97 3.44
N ASN A 463 -12.17 27.96 4.31
CA ASN A 463 -11.67 28.01 5.67
C ASN A 463 -10.32 27.27 5.84
N ALA A 464 -9.64 26.95 4.74
CA ALA A 464 -8.38 26.21 4.76
C ALA A 464 -7.35 26.87 5.68
N LYS A 465 -6.76 26.08 6.57
CA LYS A 465 -5.62 26.53 7.38
C LYS A 465 -4.33 26.35 6.59
N PRO A 466 -3.38 27.30 6.66
CA PRO A 466 -2.11 27.16 5.97
C PRO A 466 -1.39 25.86 6.34
N MET A 467 -0.93 25.12 5.33
CA MET A 467 -0.08 23.95 5.48
C MET A 467 1.15 24.04 4.58
N GLN A 468 2.21 23.31 4.94
CA GLN A 468 3.37 23.19 4.07
C GLN A 468 3.13 22.07 3.05
N PRO A 469 2.98 22.35 1.75
CA PRO A 469 2.65 21.32 0.76
C PRO A 469 3.77 20.32 0.56
N ALA A 470 5.03 20.75 0.59
CA ALA A 470 6.20 19.90 0.39
C ALA A 470 7.20 20.03 1.53
N MET A 471 7.77 18.92 1.99
CA MET A 471 8.75 18.87 3.09
C MET A 471 10.15 19.17 2.54
N ALA A 472 10.40 20.46 2.23
CA ALA A 472 11.67 21.01 1.78
C ALA A 472 11.92 22.37 2.43
N GLN A 473 13.19 22.80 2.53
CA GLN A 473 13.52 24.13 3.09
C GLN A 473 13.01 25.23 2.15
N GLY A 474 12.56 26.34 2.74
CA GLY A 474 12.07 27.50 2.01
C GLY A 474 10.68 27.34 1.35
N VAL A 475 10.01 26.19 1.53
CA VAL A 475 8.62 26.02 1.10
C VAL A 475 7.71 26.73 2.11
N PRO A 476 6.89 27.70 1.68
CA PRO A 476 6.02 28.42 2.58
C PRO A 476 4.80 27.61 3.02
N TYR A 477 4.17 28.03 4.11
CA TYR A 477 2.84 27.58 4.48
C TYR A 477 1.82 28.26 3.55
N LEU A 478 1.00 27.47 2.88
CA LEU A 478 0.05 27.93 1.86
C LEU A 478 -1.37 27.53 2.23
N ALA A 479 -2.33 28.37 1.90
CA ALA A 479 -3.75 28.07 1.90
C ALA A 479 -4.39 28.71 0.68
N ARG A 480 -5.39 28.03 0.10
CA ARG A 480 -6.17 28.49 -1.03
C ARG A 480 -5.30 28.94 -2.24
N LYS A 481 -4.26 28.16 -2.53
CA LYS A 481 -3.41 28.40 -3.70
C LYS A 481 -3.76 27.44 -4.84
N GLY A 482 -3.61 27.93 -6.07
CA GLY A 482 -3.64 27.13 -7.29
C GLY A 482 -2.46 26.15 -7.37
N LEU A 483 -2.09 25.77 -8.56
CA LEU A 483 -0.92 24.96 -8.82
C LEU A 483 0.35 25.81 -8.71
N THR A 484 1.37 25.29 -8.05
CA THR A 484 2.72 25.85 -8.05
C THR A 484 3.66 24.87 -8.75
N ALA A 485 4.39 25.33 -9.76
CA ALA A 485 5.32 24.52 -10.53
C ALA A 485 6.70 25.17 -10.57
N ILE A 486 7.69 24.46 -10.05
CA ILE A 486 9.09 24.90 -9.96
C ILE A 486 9.97 23.85 -10.63
N ASN A 487 10.74 24.23 -11.65
CA ASN A 487 11.61 23.35 -12.42
C ASN A 487 10.85 22.14 -13.00
N VAL A 488 9.87 22.39 -13.86
CA VAL A 488 9.11 21.39 -14.62
C VAL A 488 9.35 21.63 -16.10
N ALA A 489 9.74 20.61 -16.86
CA ALA A 489 10.04 20.78 -18.29
C ALA A 489 8.76 21.01 -19.10
N LYS A 490 7.69 20.24 -18.84
CA LYS A 490 6.42 20.37 -19.53
C LYS A 490 5.22 20.22 -18.58
N ILE A 491 4.23 21.11 -18.71
CA ILE A 491 2.93 21.03 -18.03
C ILE A 491 1.85 21.04 -19.10
N VAL A 492 0.94 20.06 -19.06
CA VAL A 492 -0.25 19.97 -19.90
C VAL A 492 -1.48 20.11 -19.02
N LEU A 493 -2.31 21.12 -19.28
CA LEU A 493 -3.55 21.39 -18.54
C LEU A 493 -4.73 21.40 -19.52
N LYS A 494 -5.39 20.27 -19.69
CA LYS A 494 -6.56 20.13 -20.56
C LYS A 494 -7.81 19.95 -19.71
N ASP A 495 -8.77 20.84 -19.87
CA ASP A 495 -10.01 20.88 -19.09
C ASP A 495 -9.76 20.86 -17.56
N VAL A 496 -8.81 21.70 -17.11
CA VAL A 496 -8.48 21.84 -15.69
C VAL A 496 -9.19 23.05 -15.10
N ASN A 497 -10.05 22.81 -14.12
CA ASN A 497 -10.78 23.86 -13.41
C ASN A 497 -10.40 23.90 -11.93
N ILE A 498 -9.95 25.07 -11.46
CA ILE A 498 -9.63 25.31 -10.04
C ILE A 498 -10.50 26.47 -9.55
N THR A 499 -11.17 26.28 -8.43
CA THR A 499 -12.08 27.27 -7.84
C THR A 499 -11.77 27.52 -6.37
N GLY A 500 -12.07 28.73 -5.89
CA GLY A 500 -11.87 29.12 -4.49
C GLY A 500 -10.42 29.43 -4.11
N GLN A 501 -9.49 29.40 -5.06
CA GLN A 501 -8.10 29.79 -4.82
C GLN A 501 -7.93 31.33 -4.80
N ASP A 502 -6.90 31.77 -4.09
CA ASP A 502 -6.42 33.15 -4.10
C ASP A 502 -5.31 33.30 -5.14
N GLY A 503 -5.46 34.19 -6.12
CA GLY A 503 -4.46 34.47 -7.15
C GLY A 503 -4.58 33.56 -8.39
N ALA A 504 -3.45 33.31 -9.04
CA ALA A 504 -3.40 32.59 -10.31
C ALA A 504 -3.76 31.09 -10.17
N LYS A 505 -4.31 30.51 -11.25
CA LYS A 505 -4.54 29.06 -11.37
C LYS A 505 -3.23 28.27 -11.34
N LEU A 506 -2.19 28.83 -12.00
CA LEU A 506 -0.85 28.25 -12.06
C LEU A 506 0.21 29.36 -11.82
N GLU A 507 1.13 29.12 -10.90
CA GLU A 507 2.33 29.92 -10.67
C GLU A 507 3.54 29.09 -11.14
N CYS A 508 4.38 29.66 -12.01
CA CYS A 508 5.52 29.00 -12.66
C CYS A 508 6.85 29.65 -12.28
N ASP A 509 7.86 28.83 -12.01
CA ASP A 509 9.26 29.23 -11.88
C ASP A 509 10.16 28.14 -12.52
N GLY A 510 10.96 28.51 -13.52
CA GLY A 510 11.80 27.54 -14.25
C GLY A 510 11.00 26.47 -15.00
N VAL A 511 9.79 26.81 -15.49
CA VAL A 511 8.96 25.92 -16.31
C VAL A 511 9.31 26.10 -17.79
N GLY A 512 9.50 24.99 -18.52
CA GLY A 512 9.88 25.04 -19.93
C GLY A 512 8.72 25.31 -20.86
N GLU A 513 7.67 24.49 -20.80
CA GLU A 513 6.49 24.58 -21.66
C GLU A 513 5.19 24.44 -20.85
N VAL A 514 4.21 25.26 -21.16
CA VAL A 514 2.84 25.12 -20.63
C VAL A 514 1.88 25.02 -21.83
N GLU A 515 1.13 23.92 -21.87
CA GLU A 515 0.10 23.64 -22.87
C GLU A 515 -1.27 23.63 -22.16
N GLU A 516 -2.21 24.49 -22.60
CA GLU A 516 -3.57 24.64 -22.06
C GLU A 516 -4.64 24.26 -23.09
#